data_b8217eaafbfa251bf501376784ccf2f6
#
_entry.id   b8217eaafbfa251bf501376784ccf2f6
#
_cell.length_a   1.000
_cell.length_b   1.000
_cell.length_c   1.000
_cell.angle_alpha   90.00
_cell.angle_beta   90.00
_cell.angle_gamma   90.00
#
_symmetry.space_group_name_H-M   'P 1'
#
loop_
_entity.id
_entity.type
_entity.pdbx_description
1 polymer ?
#
loop_
_entity_poly.entity_id
_entity_poly.type
_entity_poly.pdbx_seq_one_letter_code
_entity_poly.pdbx_strand_id
1 'polypeptide(L)'
;MNGFQLAQSRLSRGLEQQEAAEILGVSQSYLSLLESGKRKLNRKLAEKVVKVFHLSPENLPTAENWDDLPEVSNTELAESLAALGYPKFSHLKKGRLNNPGQVLFSALRNENLESRIAESLPWVVFTYPKLDWGRLTGYAKMFDLQNCLGFVVTLARQLAKKVNDKVKEKSLSVVEKKLENSRLFRETVFSEMTKAEKKFLKTNRPKEAKYWRVLSDLTVSHLDYV
;
A
#
# COMPACT_ATOMS: atom_id res chain seq x y z
N MET A 1 5.34 -2.20 -12.79
CA MET A 1 6.64 -1.99 -13.51
C MET A 1 6.39 -1.99 -15.00
N ASN A 2 6.87 -0.98 -15.69
CA ASN A 2 6.89 -0.92 -17.16
C ASN A 2 8.28 -1.32 -17.70
N GLY A 3 8.42 -1.43 -19.05
CA GLY A 3 9.66 -1.85 -19.69
C GLY A 3 10.84 -0.91 -19.42
N PHE A 4 10.60 0.39 -19.39
CA PHE A 4 11.63 1.39 -19.07
C PHE A 4 12.16 1.22 -17.62
N GLN A 5 11.27 0.99 -16.67
CA GLN A 5 11.68 0.72 -15.28
C GLN A 5 12.49 -0.58 -15.15
N LEU A 6 12.15 -1.61 -15.95
CA LEU A 6 12.91 -2.85 -16.01
C LEU A 6 14.32 -2.60 -16.53
N ALA A 7 14.46 -1.88 -17.66
CA ALA A 7 15.76 -1.53 -18.22
C ALA A 7 16.62 -0.71 -17.26
N GLN A 8 16.02 0.30 -16.62
CA GLN A 8 16.70 1.11 -15.60
C GLN A 8 17.19 0.26 -14.41
N SER A 9 16.37 -0.68 -13.97
CA SER A 9 16.71 -1.57 -12.85
C SER A 9 17.88 -2.52 -13.20
N ARG A 10 18.00 -2.94 -14.45
CA ARG A 10 19.12 -3.71 -14.96
C ARG A 10 20.39 -2.85 -15.05
N LEU A 11 20.27 -1.70 -15.71
CA LEU A 11 21.41 -0.78 -15.92
C LEU A 11 22.01 -0.27 -14.61
N SER A 12 21.17 0.01 -13.61
CA SER A 12 21.64 0.43 -12.27
C SER A 12 22.48 -0.62 -11.54
N ARG A 13 22.50 -1.87 -12.05
CA ARG A 13 23.33 -2.99 -11.58
C ARG A 13 24.52 -3.29 -12.47
N GLY A 14 24.72 -2.50 -13.52
CA GLY A 14 25.79 -2.74 -14.49
C GLY A 14 25.62 -4.01 -15.33
N LEU A 15 24.40 -4.58 -15.39
CA LEU A 15 24.17 -5.83 -16.11
C LEU A 15 23.90 -5.56 -17.60
N GLU A 16 24.55 -6.34 -18.45
CA GLU A 16 24.21 -6.44 -19.87
C GLU A 16 22.86 -7.16 -20.06
N GLN A 17 22.21 -6.95 -21.20
CA GLN A 17 20.90 -7.57 -21.49
C GLN A 17 20.96 -9.09 -21.47
N GLN A 18 22.06 -9.68 -21.95
CA GLN A 18 22.24 -11.13 -21.95
C GLN A 18 22.37 -11.69 -20.55
N GLU A 19 23.21 -11.10 -19.72
CA GLU A 19 23.41 -11.51 -18.32
C GLU A 19 22.10 -11.45 -17.52
N ALA A 20 21.36 -10.33 -17.66
CA ALA A 20 20.08 -10.17 -16.99
C ALA A 20 19.04 -11.19 -17.48
N ALA A 21 19.04 -11.52 -18.77
CA ALA A 21 18.15 -12.53 -19.34
C ALA A 21 18.44 -13.92 -18.77
N GLU A 22 19.72 -14.30 -18.66
CA GLU A 22 20.15 -15.55 -18.04
C GLU A 22 19.70 -15.65 -16.56
N ILE A 23 19.96 -14.60 -15.78
CA ILE A 23 19.53 -14.52 -14.36
C ILE A 23 18.00 -14.64 -14.25
N LEU A 24 17.28 -14.00 -15.14
CA LEU A 24 15.80 -14.03 -15.17
C LEU A 24 15.24 -15.31 -15.77
N GLY A 25 16.05 -16.15 -16.46
CA GLY A 25 15.65 -17.38 -17.12
C GLY A 25 14.75 -17.12 -18.34
N VAL A 26 15.07 -16.09 -19.11
CA VAL A 26 14.39 -15.72 -20.35
C VAL A 26 15.43 -15.54 -21.47
N SER A 27 14.99 -15.49 -22.75
CA SER A 27 15.92 -15.15 -23.84
C SER A 27 16.23 -13.65 -23.85
N GLN A 28 17.42 -13.28 -24.30
CA GLN A 28 17.84 -11.88 -24.46
C GLN A 28 16.87 -11.11 -25.36
N SER A 29 16.43 -11.70 -26.47
CA SER A 29 15.43 -11.10 -27.36
C SER A 29 14.09 -10.86 -26.68
N TYR A 30 13.64 -11.78 -25.81
CA TYR A 30 12.41 -11.57 -25.04
C TYR A 30 12.58 -10.44 -24.00
N LEU A 31 13.73 -10.38 -23.31
CA LEU A 31 14.03 -9.27 -22.40
C LEU A 31 14.02 -7.92 -23.13
N SER A 32 14.62 -7.86 -24.32
CA SER A 32 14.60 -6.66 -25.17
C SER A 32 13.18 -6.20 -25.55
N LEU A 33 12.29 -7.14 -25.86
CA LEU A 33 10.87 -6.83 -26.13
C LEU A 33 10.14 -6.31 -24.88
N LEU A 34 10.48 -6.82 -23.69
CA LEU A 34 9.92 -6.33 -22.43
C LEU A 34 10.43 -4.92 -22.11
N GLU A 35 11.73 -4.68 -22.22
CA GLU A 35 12.36 -3.37 -21.94
C GLU A 35 11.89 -2.29 -22.90
N SER A 36 11.70 -2.62 -24.18
CA SER A 36 11.14 -1.71 -25.20
C SER A 36 9.62 -1.48 -25.08
N GLY A 37 8.95 -2.18 -24.16
CA GLY A 37 7.49 -2.09 -23.99
C GLY A 37 6.67 -2.77 -25.07
N LYS A 38 7.29 -3.47 -26.02
CA LYS A 38 6.61 -4.26 -27.07
C LYS A 38 5.91 -5.50 -26.52
N ARG A 39 6.30 -5.95 -25.33
CA ARG A 39 5.64 -7.02 -24.57
C ARG A 39 5.38 -6.54 -23.15
N LYS A 40 4.22 -6.91 -22.59
CA LYS A 40 3.89 -6.65 -21.18
C LYS A 40 4.63 -7.67 -20.29
N LEU A 41 5.16 -7.20 -19.18
CA LEU A 41 5.77 -8.03 -18.15
C LEU A 41 4.67 -8.83 -17.45
N ASN A 42 4.72 -10.15 -17.53
CA ASN A 42 3.80 -10.98 -16.78
C ASN A 42 4.14 -10.95 -15.28
N ARG A 43 3.14 -11.24 -14.46
CA ARG A 43 3.26 -11.13 -13.01
C ARG A 43 4.35 -12.04 -12.41
N LYS A 44 4.46 -13.29 -12.88
CA LYS A 44 5.47 -14.25 -12.38
C LYS A 44 6.90 -13.76 -12.64
N LEU A 45 7.14 -13.19 -13.81
CA LEU A 45 8.45 -12.62 -14.13
C LEU A 45 8.70 -11.32 -13.37
N ALA A 46 7.65 -10.49 -13.15
CA ALA A 46 7.78 -9.29 -12.33
C ALA A 46 8.14 -9.59 -10.88
N GLU A 47 7.54 -10.63 -10.29
CA GLU A 47 7.91 -11.12 -8.94
C GLU A 47 9.39 -11.59 -8.90
N LYS A 48 9.83 -12.30 -9.96
CA LYS A 48 11.25 -12.70 -10.09
C LYS A 48 12.17 -11.49 -10.22
N VAL A 49 11.82 -10.51 -11.04
CA VAL A 49 12.58 -9.26 -11.21
C VAL A 49 12.69 -8.50 -9.88
N VAL A 50 11.57 -8.31 -9.18
CA VAL A 50 11.56 -7.64 -7.86
C VAL A 50 12.49 -8.35 -6.89
N LYS A 51 12.42 -9.68 -6.82
CA LYS A 51 13.25 -10.49 -5.93
C LYS A 51 14.74 -10.45 -6.31
N VAL A 52 15.06 -10.71 -7.57
CA VAL A 52 16.45 -10.83 -8.06
C VAL A 52 17.15 -9.47 -8.09
N PHE A 53 16.43 -8.44 -8.48
CA PHE A 53 16.95 -7.08 -8.52
C PHE A 53 16.70 -6.31 -7.21
N HIS A 54 16.28 -6.96 -6.14
CA HIS A 54 16.02 -6.34 -4.83
C HIS A 54 15.24 -5.02 -4.95
N LEU A 55 14.19 -5.03 -5.77
CA LEU A 55 13.35 -3.85 -5.96
C LEU A 55 12.26 -3.78 -4.90
N SER A 56 11.77 -2.56 -4.66
CA SER A 56 10.59 -2.40 -3.80
C SER A 56 9.36 -3.09 -4.39
N PRO A 57 8.52 -3.75 -3.57
CA PRO A 57 7.25 -4.33 -3.99
C PRO A 57 6.30 -3.34 -4.69
N GLU A 58 6.50 -2.04 -4.51
CA GLU A 58 5.77 -0.99 -5.24
C GLU A 58 5.93 -1.11 -6.77
N ASN A 59 7.01 -1.74 -7.23
CA ASN A 59 7.28 -1.98 -8.65
C ASN A 59 6.48 -3.16 -9.22
N LEU A 60 5.82 -3.96 -8.40
CA LEU A 60 4.95 -5.04 -8.90
C LEU A 60 3.79 -4.46 -9.71
N PRO A 61 3.41 -5.13 -10.82
CA PRO A 61 2.25 -4.73 -11.58
C PRO A 61 0.98 -4.86 -10.72
N THR A 62 0.11 -3.88 -10.84
CA THR A 62 -1.22 -3.91 -10.25
C THR A 62 -2.25 -4.39 -11.29
N ALA A 63 -3.42 -4.81 -10.84
CA ALA A 63 -4.55 -5.03 -11.73
C ALA A 63 -4.84 -3.77 -12.56
N GLU A 64 -5.30 -3.94 -13.78
CA GLU A 64 -5.65 -2.80 -14.65
C GLU A 64 -6.83 -2.03 -14.07
N ASN A 65 -7.79 -2.74 -13.54
CA ASN A 65 -9.00 -2.21 -12.93
C ASN A 65 -9.08 -2.66 -11.47
N TRP A 66 -9.18 -1.73 -10.53
CA TRP A 66 -9.21 -2.08 -9.10
C TRP A 66 -10.63 -2.28 -8.56
N ASP A 67 -11.66 -1.82 -9.27
CA ASP A 67 -13.06 -2.11 -8.97
C ASP A 67 -13.38 -3.59 -9.15
N ASP A 68 -12.74 -4.27 -10.10
CA ASP A 68 -12.89 -5.70 -10.35
C ASP A 68 -12.07 -6.60 -9.40
N LEU A 69 -11.34 -6.00 -8.44
CA LEU A 69 -10.61 -6.80 -7.46
C LEU A 69 -11.58 -7.59 -6.59
N PRO A 70 -11.32 -8.89 -6.39
CA PRO A 70 -12.13 -9.69 -5.47
C PRO A 70 -12.01 -9.17 -4.04
N GLU A 71 -13.02 -9.44 -3.25
CA GLU A 71 -12.90 -9.27 -1.81
C GLU A 71 -11.79 -10.18 -1.27
N VAL A 72 -11.01 -9.63 -0.34
CA VAL A 72 -9.88 -10.33 0.26
C VAL A 72 -10.18 -10.53 1.74
N SER A 73 -10.07 -11.77 2.20
CA SER A 73 -10.30 -12.10 3.60
C SER A 73 -9.22 -11.48 4.52
N ASN A 74 -9.54 -11.32 5.80
CA ASN A 74 -8.58 -10.84 6.79
C ASN A 74 -7.33 -11.75 6.87
N THR A 75 -7.49 -13.06 6.71
CA THR A 75 -6.37 -14.00 6.67
C THR A 75 -5.44 -13.73 5.48
N GLU A 76 -5.99 -13.58 4.28
CA GLU A 76 -5.20 -13.27 3.06
C GLU A 76 -4.54 -11.89 3.14
N LEU A 77 -5.22 -10.90 3.73
CA LEU A 77 -4.63 -9.59 4.00
C LEU A 77 -3.44 -9.69 4.97
N ALA A 78 -3.60 -10.44 6.07
CA ALA A 78 -2.53 -10.65 7.04
C ALA A 78 -1.32 -11.39 6.42
N GLU A 79 -1.56 -12.43 5.61
CA GLU A 79 -0.51 -13.14 4.86
C GLU A 79 0.18 -12.24 3.83
N SER A 80 -0.57 -11.36 3.16
CA SER A 80 -0.02 -10.37 2.22
C SER A 80 0.85 -9.33 2.93
N LEU A 81 0.42 -8.86 4.11
CA LEU A 81 1.19 -7.94 4.95
C LEU A 81 2.46 -8.62 5.51
N ALA A 82 2.38 -9.90 5.89
CA ALA A 82 3.54 -10.70 6.27
C ALA A 82 4.54 -10.83 5.11
N ALA A 83 4.05 -11.03 3.88
CA ALA A 83 4.89 -11.09 2.68
C ALA A 83 5.55 -9.73 2.36
N LEU A 84 4.87 -8.62 2.65
CA LEU A 84 5.43 -7.26 2.55
C LEU A 84 6.44 -6.96 3.68
N GLY A 85 6.51 -7.78 4.73
CA GLY A 85 7.46 -7.63 5.83
C GLY A 85 6.91 -6.90 7.05
N TYR A 86 5.58 -6.83 7.23
CA TYR A 86 5.01 -6.22 8.42
C TYR A 86 5.44 -6.98 9.69
N PRO A 87 6.12 -6.32 10.65
CA PRO A 87 6.79 -7.01 11.74
C PRO A 87 5.85 -7.84 12.63
N LYS A 88 4.66 -7.31 12.96
CA LYS A 88 3.70 -7.99 13.83
C LYS A 88 3.11 -9.27 13.22
N PHE A 89 3.26 -9.47 11.90
CA PHE A 89 2.82 -10.68 11.19
C PHE A 89 3.97 -11.58 10.73
N SER A 90 5.19 -11.36 11.23
CA SER A 90 6.37 -12.15 10.87
C SER A 90 6.25 -13.65 11.17
N HIS A 91 5.41 -14.03 12.13
CA HIS A 91 5.11 -15.41 12.52
C HIS A 91 4.10 -16.11 11.58
N LEU A 92 3.40 -15.36 10.74
CA LEU A 92 2.42 -15.92 9.82
C LEU A 92 3.11 -16.51 8.58
N LYS A 93 2.42 -17.48 7.93
CA LYS A 93 2.79 -17.92 6.60
C LYS A 93 2.77 -16.72 5.65
N LYS A 94 3.86 -16.53 4.94
CA LYS A 94 3.92 -15.47 3.92
C LYS A 94 3.03 -15.86 2.74
N GLY A 95 2.04 -15.05 2.49
CA GLY A 95 1.22 -15.13 1.30
C GLY A 95 1.99 -14.71 0.04
N ARG A 96 1.27 -14.50 -1.02
CA ARG A 96 1.84 -13.96 -2.26
C ARG A 96 2.28 -12.51 -2.07
N LEU A 97 3.45 -12.17 -2.59
CA LEU A 97 3.93 -10.78 -2.60
C LEU A 97 3.08 -9.96 -3.57
N ASN A 98 2.29 -9.05 -3.04
CA ASN A 98 1.41 -8.16 -3.78
C ASN A 98 1.96 -6.72 -3.78
N ASN A 99 1.50 -5.91 -4.75
CA ASN A 99 1.79 -4.48 -4.73
C ASN A 99 1.17 -3.85 -3.48
N PRO A 100 1.94 -3.11 -2.65
CA PRO A 100 1.45 -2.56 -1.38
C PRO A 100 0.27 -1.59 -1.55
N GLY A 101 0.20 -0.85 -2.65
CA GLY A 101 -0.96 0.01 -2.94
C GLY A 101 -2.23 -0.78 -3.18
N GLN A 102 -2.14 -1.93 -3.84
CA GLN A 102 -3.27 -2.83 -4.03
C GLN A 102 -3.70 -3.50 -2.71
N VAL A 103 -2.74 -3.91 -1.87
CA VAL A 103 -3.03 -4.46 -0.53
C VAL A 103 -3.73 -3.41 0.34
N LEU A 104 -3.24 -2.17 0.34
CA LEU A 104 -3.86 -1.06 1.07
C LEU A 104 -5.29 -0.81 0.62
N PHE A 105 -5.52 -0.75 -0.70
CA PHE A 105 -6.86 -0.54 -1.25
C PHE A 105 -7.82 -1.69 -0.92
N SER A 106 -7.38 -2.96 -1.09
CA SER A 106 -8.19 -4.13 -0.75
C SER A 106 -8.55 -4.15 0.75
N ALA A 107 -7.63 -3.77 1.63
CA ALA A 107 -7.89 -3.65 3.06
C ALA A 107 -8.94 -2.56 3.36
N LEU A 108 -8.80 -1.39 2.75
CA LEU A 108 -9.76 -0.29 2.95
C LEU A 108 -11.17 -0.60 2.45
N ARG A 109 -11.31 -1.50 1.45
CA ARG A 109 -12.60 -1.98 0.94
C ARG A 109 -13.25 -3.08 1.78
N ASN A 110 -12.49 -3.71 2.67
CA ASN A 110 -13.00 -4.81 3.48
C ASN A 110 -13.94 -4.25 4.57
N GLU A 111 -15.24 -4.53 4.46
CA GLU A 111 -16.26 -4.05 5.39
C GLU A 111 -16.11 -4.63 6.81
N ASN A 112 -15.43 -5.77 6.94
CA ASN A 112 -15.19 -6.47 8.20
C ASN A 112 -13.69 -6.50 8.56
N LEU A 113 -12.99 -5.39 8.35
CA LEU A 113 -11.56 -5.31 8.57
C LEU A 113 -11.20 -5.51 10.05
N GLU A 114 -10.36 -6.50 10.36
CA GLU A 114 -9.86 -6.70 11.71
C GLU A 114 -8.98 -5.54 12.18
N SER A 115 -9.10 -5.15 13.46
CA SER A 115 -8.34 -4.04 14.06
C SER A 115 -6.84 -4.16 13.84
N ARG A 116 -6.27 -5.38 13.99
CA ARG A 116 -4.84 -5.64 13.79
C ARG A 116 -4.36 -5.36 12.34
N ILE A 117 -5.26 -5.50 11.36
CA ILE A 117 -4.97 -5.16 9.97
C ILE A 117 -5.10 -3.65 9.78
N ALA A 118 -6.14 -3.03 10.33
CA ALA A 118 -6.27 -1.57 10.29
C ALA A 118 -5.05 -0.86 10.89
N GLU A 119 -4.48 -1.38 12.00
CA GLU A 119 -3.23 -0.90 12.61
C GLU A 119 -2.01 -1.02 11.69
N SER A 120 -2.01 -1.96 10.76
CA SER A 120 -0.90 -2.15 9.82
C SER A 120 -0.89 -1.15 8.66
N LEU A 121 -2.03 -0.53 8.34
CA LEU A 121 -2.15 0.30 7.15
C LEU A 121 -1.26 1.56 7.17
N PRO A 122 -1.10 2.28 8.29
CA PRO A 122 -0.11 3.37 8.37
C PRO A 122 1.33 2.90 8.14
N TRP A 123 1.68 1.66 8.55
CA TRP A 123 2.98 1.08 8.26
C TRP A 123 3.19 0.86 6.76
N VAL A 124 2.17 0.36 6.05
CA VAL A 124 2.25 0.18 4.58
C VAL A 124 2.57 1.51 3.91
N VAL A 125 1.86 2.58 4.27
CA VAL A 125 2.05 3.92 3.73
C VAL A 125 3.43 4.50 4.09
N PHE A 126 3.90 4.26 5.32
CA PHE A 126 5.21 4.72 5.79
C PHE A 126 6.36 3.97 5.11
N THR A 127 6.24 2.65 4.96
CA THR A 127 7.29 1.79 4.40
C THR A 127 7.40 1.92 2.89
N TYR A 128 6.27 2.16 2.21
CA TYR A 128 6.15 2.21 0.76
C TYR A 128 5.68 3.59 0.28
N PRO A 129 6.54 4.63 0.31
CA PRO A 129 6.11 6.01 0.01
C PRO A 129 5.84 6.27 -1.48
N LYS A 130 6.31 5.39 -2.39
CA LYS A 130 6.15 5.52 -3.85
C LYS A 130 4.91 4.80 -4.39
N LEU A 131 3.85 4.73 -3.58
CA LEU A 131 2.56 4.21 -4.03
C LEU A 131 2.02 5.05 -5.20
N ASP A 132 1.21 4.45 -6.06
CA ASP A 132 0.46 5.18 -7.08
C ASP A 132 -0.67 5.99 -6.42
N TRP A 133 -0.30 7.14 -5.87
CA TRP A 133 -1.22 8.04 -5.16
C TRP A 133 -2.32 8.59 -6.04
N GLY A 134 -2.06 8.75 -7.35
CA GLY A 134 -3.08 9.17 -8.30
C GLY A 134 -4.22 8.15 -8.36
N ARG A 135 -3.84 6.90 -8.53
CA ARG A 135 -4.77 5.77 -8.59
C ARG A 135 -5.46 5.52 -7.25
N LEU A 136 -4.70 5.45 -6.15
CA LEU A 136 -5.24 5.25 -4.81
C LEU A 136 -6.28 6.31 -4.43
N THR A 137 -5.97 7.58 -4.67
CA THR A 137 -6.92 8.67 -4.34
C THR A 137 -8.13 8.67 -5.26
N GLY A 138 -7.98 8.27 -6.53
CA GLY A 138 -9.08 8.12 -7.48
C GLY A 138 -10.07 7.04 -7.02
N TYR A 139 -9.56 5.85 -6.74
CA TYR A 139 -10.39 4.74 -6.24
C TYR A 139 -10.94 4.99 -4.84
N ALA A 140 -10.18 5.62 -3.95
CA ALA A 140 -10.69 6.00 -2.64
C ALA A 140 -11.92 6.91 -2.74
N LYS A 141 -11.95 7.83 -3.71
CA LYS A 141 -13.13 8.68 -3.97
C LYS A 141 -14.29 7.89 -4.57
N MET A 142 -14.03 6.97 -5.48
CA MET A 142 -15.05 6.13 -6.11
C MET A 142 -15.79 5.26 -5.10
N PHE A 143 -15.10 4.80 -4.07
CA PHE A 143 -15.64 3.89 -3.04
C PHE A 143 -15.88 4.57 -1.68
N ASP A 144 -15.88 5.88 -1.61
CA ASP A 144 -16.09 6.64 -0.36
C ASP A 144 -15.09 6.33 0.78
N LEU A 145 -13.87 5.93 0.41
CA LEU A 145 -12.80 5.52 1.34
C LEU A 145 -11.82 6.66 1.67
N GLN A 146 -12.00 7.85 1.12
CA GLN A 146 -11.05 8.96 1.25
C GLN A 146 -10.83 9.42 2.68
N ASN A 147 -11.81 9.30 3.56
CA ASN A 147 -11.65 9.61 4.99
C ASN A 147 -10.73 8.59 5.69
N CYS A 148 -10.98 7.30 5.47
CA CYS A 148 -10.14 6.23 6.03
C CYS A 148 -8.72 6.30 5.48
N LEU A 149 -8.55 6.48 4.16
CA LEU A 149 -7.23 6.65 3.54
C LEU A 149 -6.52 7.90 4.08
N GLY A 150 -7.22 9.03 4.20
CA GLY A 150 -6.66 10.26 4.75
C GLY A 150 -6.19 10.11 6.19
N PHE A 151 -6.98 9.42 7.01
CA PHE A 151 -6.61 9.12 8.39
C PHE A 151 -5.34 8.23 8.45
N VAL A 152 -5.26 7.18 7.63
CA VAL A 152 -4.08 6.31 7.52
C VAL A 152 -2.84 7.12 7.09
N VAL A 153 -2.97 8.00 6.09
CA VAL A 153 -1.88 8.87 5.63
C VAL A 153 -1.43 9.85 6.72
N THR A 154 -2.37 10.42 7.48
CA THR A 154 -2.06 11.29 8.62
C THR A 154 -1.23 10.57 9.67
N LEU A 155 -1.62 9.34 10.05
CA LEU A 155 -0.87 8.53 11.01
C LEU A 155 0.54 8.16 10.48
N ALA A 156 0.64 7.78 9.21
CA ALA A 156 1.93 7.50 8.57
C ALA A 156 2.84 8.74 8.54
N ARG A 157 2.28 9.93 8.28
CA ARG A 157 3.03 11.20 8.33
C ARG A 157 3.50 11.54 9.74
N GLN A 158 2.66 11.32 10.74
CA GLN A 158 3.07 11.51 12.15
C GLN A 158 4.17 10.52 12.55
N LEU A 159 4.13 9.28 12.04
CA LEU A 159 5.19 8.30 12.22
C LEU A 159 6.50 8.80 11.60
N ALA A 160 6.46 9.30 10.35
CA ALA A 160 7.63 9.90 9.70
C ALA A 160 8.22 11.07 10.53
N LYS A 161 7.35 11.89 11.12
CA LYS A 161 7.77 12.96 12.03
C LYS A 161 8.43 12.42 13.30
N LYS A 162 7.87 11.37 13.92
CA LYS A 162 8.40 10.72 15.13
C LYS A 162 9.83 10.20 14.93
N VAL A 163 10.14 9.67 13.72
CA VAL A 163 11.48 9.18 13.35
C VAL A 163 12.36 10.20 12.63
N ASN A 164 11.94 11.47 12.57
CA ASN A 164 12.64 12.57 11.90
C ASN A 164 12.90 12.37 10.39
N ASP A 165 12.08 11.55 9.69
CA ASP A 165 12.14 11.41 8.23
C ASP A 165 11.37 12.57 7.55
N LYS A 166 12.04 13.70 7.42
CA LYS A 166 11.45 14.92 6.83
C LYS A 166 11.05 14.75 5.36
N VAL A 167 11.72 13.87 4.62
CA VAL A 167 11.41 13.60 3.20
C VAL A 167 10.05 12.91 3.08
N LYS A 168 9.85 11.84 3.84
CA LYS A 168 8.54 11.15 3.88
C LYS A 168 7.46 12.05 4.47
N GLU A 169 7.74 12.77 5.56
CA GLU A 169 6.78 13.70 6.15
C GLU A 169 6.27 14.72 5.12
N LYS A 170 7.16 15.33 4.35
CA LYS A 170 6.81 16.31 3.31
C LYS A 170 6.00 15.67 2.18
N SER A 171 6.42 14.51 1.70
CA SER A 171 5.72 13.83 0.61
C SER A 171 4.30 13.39 1.03
N LEU A 172 4.14 12.83 2.23
CA LEU A 172 2.84 12.44 2.77
C LEU A 172 1.92 13.64 3.06
N SER A 173 2.49 14.79 3.46
CA SER A 173 1.73 16.05 3.62
C SER A 173 1.06 16.50 2.31
N VAL A 174 1.70 16.28 1.16
CA VAL A 174 1.10 16.61 -0.15
C VAL A 174 -0.09 15.71 -0.45
N VAL A 175 0.04 14.41 -0.16
CA VAL A 175 -1.05 13.43 -0.35
C VAL A 175 -2.22 13.75 0.58
N GLU A 176 -1.93 14.02 1.86
CA GLU A 176 -2.93 14.38 2.87
C GLU A 176 -3.78 15.57 2.41
N LYS A 177 -3.14 16.66 1.96
CA LYS A 177 -3.85 17.84 1.42
C LYS A 177 -4.77 17.53 0.23
N LYS A 178 -4.36 16.61 -0.66
CA LYS A 178 -5.22 16.18 -1.77
C LYS A 178 -6.47 15.44 -1.28
N LEU A 179 -6.33 14.62 -0.24
CA LEU A 179 -7.44 13.89 0.37
C LEU A 179 -8.36 14.81 1.18
N GLU A 180 -7.81 15.83 1.85
CA GLU A 180 -8.58 16.85 2.57
C GLU A 180 -9.61 17.55 1.68
N ASN A 181 -9.22 17.89 0.45
CA ASN A 181 -10.10 18.55 -0.53
C ASN A 181 -11.30 17.69 -0.96
N SER A 182 -11.28 16.39 -0.68
CA SER A 182 -12.35 15.45 -1.02
C SER A 182 -12.95 14.75 0.20
N ARG A 183 -12.64 15.25 1.41
CA ARG A 183 -13.11 14.65 2.66
C ARG A 183 -14.64 14.64 2.73
N LEU A 184 -15.20 13.47 3.10
CA LEU A 184 -16.64 13.31 3.31
C LEU A 184 -17.08 13.98 4.61
N PHE A 185 -18.29 14.56 4.58
CA PHE A 185 -18.91 15.16 5.76
C PHE A 185 -19.58 14.12 6.67
N ARG A 186 -19.74 12.88 6.23
CA ARG A 186 -20.25 11.77 7.04
C ARG A 186 -19.15 11.06 7.81
N GLU A 187 -19.52 10.38 8.88
CA GLU A 187 -18.61 9.49 9.60
C GLU A 187 -18.38 8.20 8.82
N THR A 188 -17.17 7.69 8.89
CA THR A 188 -16.71 6.48 8.22
C THR A 188 -16.08 5.52 9.24
N VAL A 189 -16.01 4.25 8.91
CA VAL A 189 -15.47 3.17 9.75
C VAL A 189 -14.52 2.30 8.93
N PHE A 190 -13.59 1.59 9.58
CA PHE A 190 -12.81 0.54 8.95
C PHE A 190 -13.55 -0.80 8.91
N SER A 191 -14.46 -1.02 9.83
CA SER A 191 -15.28 -2.23 9.92
C SER A 191 -16.64 -1.92 10.49
N GLU A 192 -17.59 -2.83 10.31
CA GLU A 192 -18.87 -2.73 10.99
C GLU A 192 -18.71 -2.68 12.50
N MET A 193 -19.52 -1.86 13.14
CA MET A 193 -19.49 -1.61 14.58
C MET A 193 -20.90 -1.61 15.14
N THR A 194 -21.05 -2.04 16.38
CA THR A 194 -22.30 -1.93 17.15
C THR A 194 -22.64 -0.46 17.41
N LYS A 195 -23.90 -0.19 17.70
CA LYS A 195 -24.35 1.15 18.10
C LYS A 195 -23.63 1.69 19.33
N ALA A 196 -23.29 0.82 20.28
CA ALA A 196 -22.57 1.16 21.50
C ALA A 196 -21.13 1.60 21.22
N GLU A 197 -20.40 0.85 20.39
CA GLU A 197 -19.04 1.18 19.96
C GLU A 197 -19.01 2.50 19.17
N LYS A 198 -19.93 2.69 18.22
CA LYS A 198 -20.05 3.94 17.48
C LYS A 198 -20.28 5.14 18.41
N LYS A 199 -21.15 4.98 19.42
CA LYS A 199 -21.41 6.02 20.43
C LYS A 199 -20.18 6.34 21.26
N PHE A 200 -19.45 5.31 21.71
CA PHE A 200 -18.21 5.46 22.48
C PHE A 200 -17.14 6.18 21.69
N LEU A 201 -16.86 5.72 20.47
CA LEU A 201 -15.82 6.31 19.60
C LEU A 201 -16.14 7.73 19.15
N LYS A 202 -17.41 8.07 18.98
CA LYS A 202 -17.79 9.48 18.70
C LYS A 202 -17.25 10.47 19.72
N THR A 203 -17.21 10.05 20.98
CA THR A 203 -16.77 10.91 22.10
C THR A 203 -15.26 10.76 22.35
N ASN A 204 -14.73 9.52 22.32
CA ASN A 204 -13.40 9.18 22.84
C ASN A 204 -12.30 9.03 21.79
N ARG A 205 -12.61 9.25 20.51
CA ARG A 205 -11.59 9.13 19.43
C ARG A 205 -10.56 10.27 19.45
N PRO A 206 -9.32 10.04 18.99
CA PRO A 206 -8.26 11.05 18.90
C PRO A 206 -8.63 12.18 17.91
N LYS A 207 -7.88 13.28 18.01
CA LYS A 207 -8.12 14.49 17.18
C LYS A 207 -8.01 14.23 15.68
N GLU A 208 -7.10 13.36 15.26
CA GLU A 208 -6.90 12.97 13.86
C GLU A 208 -8.13 12.21 13.33
N ALA A 209 -8.64 11.28 14.11
CA ALA A 209 -9.85 10.53 13.76
C ALA A 209 -11.09 11.46 13.72
N LYS A 210 -11.17 12.43 14.65
CA LYS A 210 -12.22 13.49 14.61
C LYS A 210 -12.09 14.33 13.32
N TYR A 211 -10.88 14.74 12.99
CA TYR A 211 -10.61 15.54 11.78
C TYR A 211 -11.06 14.81 10.51
N TRP A 212 -10.68 13.54 10.36
CA TRP A 212 -11.03 12.72 9.21
C TRP A 212 -12.41 12.09 9.29
N ARG A 213 -13.19 12.34 10.36
CA ARG A 213 -14.51 11.75 10.60
C ARG A 213 -14.49 10.22 10.55
N VAL A 214 -13.43 9.61 11.05
CA VAL A 214 -13.29 8.16 11.19
C VAL A 214 -13.62 7.77 12.62
N LEU A 215 -14.42 6.73 12.81
CA LEU A 215 -14.66 6.14 14.11
C LEU A 215 -13.55 5.12 14.39
N SER A 216 -12.49 5.57 15.05
CA SER A 216 -11.32 4.77 15.42
C SER A 216 -10.63 5.42 16.62
N ASP A 217 -10.06 4.60 17.49
CA ASP A 217 -9.20 5.00 18.60
C ASP A 217 -7.70 4.90 18.25
N LEU A 218 -7.38 4.47 17.03
CA LEU A 218 -6.01 4.30 16.57
C LEU A 218 -5.23 5.61 16.63
N THR A 219 -4.02 5.55 17.19
CA THR A 219 -3.07 6.66 17.30
C THR A 219 -1.68 6.23 16.91
N VAL A 220 -0.78 7.17 16.68
CA VAL A 220 0.65 6.90 16.43
C VAL A 220 1.32 6.13 17.58
N SER A 221 0.84 6.28 18.82
CA SER A 221 1.38 5.52 19.96
C SER A 221 1.11 4.02 19.89
N HIS A 222 0.10 3.58 19.13
CA HIS A 222 -0.17 2.15 18.90
C HIS A 222 0.73 1.54 17.82
N LEU A 223 1.52 2.38 17.13
CA LEU A 223 2.34 1.98 15.98
C LEU A 223 3.80 1.73 16.42
N ASP A 224 4.02 0.66 17.21
CA ASP A 224 5.32 0.32 17.82
C ASP A 224 6.21 -0.53 16.90
N TYR A 225 6.24 -0.24 15.63
CA TYR A 225 7.03 -0.99 14.64
C TYR A 225 8.12 -0.17 13.93
N VAL A 226 8.44 1.00 14.49
CA VAL A 226 9.50 1.90 14.00
C VAL A 226 10.31 2.46 15.16
#